data_8a1f580334153e826395ca3809789ddf
#
_entry.id   8a1f580334153e826395ca3809789ddf
#
_cell.length_a   1.000
_cell.length_b   1.000
_cell.length_c   1.000
_cell.angle_alpha   90.00
_cell.angle_beta   90.00
_cell.angle_gamma   90.00
#
_symmetry.space_group_name_H-M   'P 1'
#
loop_
_entity.id
_entity.type
_entity.pdbx_description
1 polymer ?
#
loop_
_entity_poly.entity_id
_entity_poly.type
_entity_poly.pdbx_seq_one_letter_code
_entity_poly.pdbx_strand_id
1 'polypeptide(L)'
;MLATKPAVPFLEHDAELTHRWSEAKASEWIEQNGWLVGCNYIPANAINQLEMWQAETFDARRIDMELGWAANLGFNTIRVFLHHLLWEQDPQGFVNRIDQFLEIANKHGIRSMLVLFDAVWDPFPKLGVQPAPRKNVHNSGWVQCPGFDVLNDPEQYDNLHAYVTGIVSHFKNDKRVLIWDLFNEPDNMNIASYKDDDYAFHKAELSMALLKKTINWVRVINPIQPITMAPWKEDWSSDHSLTALDNYMFTHSDIISFHCYEDVQMTEERIKHLSRFNRPMMCTEYMARPFGSTFQHLLPLFKKYNVGAYNWGLVAGKTQTHCPWDSWSTEYASEPPLWFHDIFREDGSPYNIDEVIFLQQITKAKSPALQKVA
;
A
#
# COMPACT_ATOMS: atom_id res chain seq x y z
N MET A 1 37.46 26.50 6.45
CA MET A 1 37.56 25.93 5.11
C MET A 1 36.69 24.71 5.12
N LEU A 2 35.48 24.83 4.63
CA LEU A 2 34.53 23.71 4.48
C LEU A 2 34.89 22.97 3.17
N ALA A 3 35.26 21.71 3.32
CA ALA A 3 35.54 20.84 2.17
C ALA A 3 34.25 20.54 1.43
N THR A 4 34.16 21.01 0.21
CA THR A 4 33.09 20.64 -0.74
C THR A 4 33.24 19.16 -1.12
N LYS A 5 32.24 18.33 -0.79
CA LYS A 5 32.12 16.97 -1.31
C LYS A 5 31.99 17.03 -2.84
N PRO A 6 32.64 16.15 -3.58
CA PRO A 6 32.51 16.11 -5.04
C PRO A 6 31.08 15.69 -5.44
N ALA A 7 30.53 16.42 -6.41
CA ALA A 7 29.26 16.08 -7.03
C ALA A 7 29.39 14.71 -7.73
N VAL A 8 28.47 13.80 -7.40
CA VAL A 8 28.33 12.52 -8.08
C VAL A 8 27.83 12.79 -9.52
N PRO A 9 28.46 12.27 -10.57
CA PRO A 9 28.01 12.53 -11.93
C PRO A 9 26.70 11.79 -12.20
N PHE A 10 25.64 12.57 -12.42
CA PHE A 10 24.39 12.08 -12.99
C PHE A 10 24.61 11.75 -14.48
N LEU A 11 24.75 10.49 -14.80
CA LEU A 11 24.57 9.95 -16.15
C LEU A 11 24.39 8.42 -16.05
N GLU A 12 23.18 7.97 -15.72
CA GLU A 12 22.70 6.67 -16.14
C GLU A 12 21.49 6.90 -17.05
N HIS A 13 21.59 6.45 -18.28
CA HIS A 13 20.57 6.58 -19.33
C HIS A 13 19.29 5.84 -18.92
N ASP A 14 18.13 6.40 -19.34
CA ASP A 14 16.75 5.91 -19.18
C ASP A 14 16.49 4.48 -19.73
N ALA A 15 17.24 3.49 -19.26
CA ALA A 15 16.92 2.07 -19.45
C ALA A 15 15.58 1.70 -18.77
N GLU A 16 15.17 2.52 -17.81
CA GLU A 16 14.00 2.33 -16.95
C GLU A 16 12.66 2.37 -17.70
N LEU A 17 12.55 3.19 -18.76
CA LEU A 17 11.31 3.31 -19.55
C LEU A 17 11.13 2.19 -20.58
N THR A 18 12.20 1.49 -20.96
CA THR A 18 12.16 0.49 -22.04
C THR A 18 11.33 -0.75 -21.71
N HIS A 19 11.04 -0.99 -20.42
CA HIS A 19 10.27 -2.14 -19.95
C HIS A 19 8.94 -1.78 -19.27
N ARG A 20 8.54 -0.50 -19.27
CA ARG A 20 7.21 -0.09 -18.83
C ARG A 20 6.16 -0.71 -19.75
N TRP A 21 5.06 -1.20 -19.18
CA TRP A 21 3.97 -1.71 -19.99
C TRP A 21 3.41 -0.64 -20.93
N SER A 22 3.04 -1.03 -22.14
CA SER A 22 2.26 -0.16 -23.02
C SER A 22 0.90 0.15 -22.39
N GLU A 23 0.28 1.26 -22.80
CA GLU A 23 -1.07 1.61 -22.38
C GLU A 23 -2.07 0.50 -22.74
N ALA A 24 -1.93 -0.08 -23.94
CA ALA A 24 -2.76 -1.19 -24.40
C ALA A 24 -2.64 -2.42 -23.48
N LYS A 25 -1.42 -2.81 -23.06
CA LYS A 25 -1.21 -3.92 -22.16
C LYS A 25 -1.82 -3.66 -20.77
N ALA A 26 -1.68 -2.43 -20.26
CA ALA A 26 -2.27 -2.06 -18.98
C ALA A 26 -3.81 -2.04 -19.03
N SER A 27 -4.39 -1.55 -20.14
CA SER A 27 -5.84 -1.55 -20.36
C SER A 27 -6.40 -2.98 -20.49
N GLU A 28 -5.72 -3.84 -21.26
CA GLU A 28 -6.10 -5.25 -21.37
C GLU A 28 -6.06 -5.95 -20.01
N TRP A 29 -5.04 -5.67 -19.20
CA TRP A 29 -4.90 -6.25 -17.88
C TRP A 29 -6.08 -5.89 -16.96
N ILE A 30 -6.51 -4.62 -16.90
CA ILE A 30 -7.65 -4.24 -16.04
C ILE A 30 -8.98 -4.77 -16.60
N GLU A 31 -9.14 -4.86 -17.92
CA GLU A 31 -10.32 -5.48 -18.52
C GLU A 31 -10.45 -6.97 -18.15
N GLN A 32 -9.35 -7.71 -18.15
CA GLN A 32 -9.32 -9.13 -17.76
C GLN A 32 -9.58 -9.34 -16.28
N ASN A 33 -9.21 -8.39 -15.43
CA ASN A 33 -9.35 -8.49 -13.98
C ASN A 33 -10.69 -7.96 -13.47
N GLY A 34 -11.34 -7.10 -14.23
CA GLY A 34 -12.56 -6.41 -13.83
C GLY A 34 -12.34 -5.39 -12.72
N TRP A 35 -13.41 -4.96 -12.07
CA TRP A 35 -13.30 -4.00 -10.97
C TRP A 35 -12.69 -4.64 -9.73
N LEU A 36 -11.57 -4.08 -9.29
CA LEU A 36 -10.82 -4.52 -8.11
C LEU A 36 -11.34 -3.78 -6.88
N VAL A 37 -11.74 -4.52 -5.86
CA VAL A 37 -12.21 -3.95 -4.59
C VAL A 37 -11.70 -4.78 -3.43
N GLY A 38 -11.16 -4.11 -2.42
CA GLY A 38 -10.56 -4.76 -1.27
C GLY A 38 -10.09 -3.78 -0.21
N CYS A 39 -9.09 -4.16 0.54
CA CYS A 39 -8.56 -3.35 1.63
C CYS A 39 -7.05 -3.51 1.78
N ASN A 40 -6.44 -2.58 2.52
CA ASN A 40 -5.14 -2.79 3.15
C ASN A 40 -5.35 -3.74 4.33
N TYR A 41 -4.53 -4.78 4.43
CA TYR A 41 -4.72 -5.85 5.38
C TYR A 41 -3.50 -6.11 6.24
N ILE A 42 -3.75 -6.23 7.51
CA ILE A 42 -2.89 -6.83 8.52
C ILE A 42 -3.78 -7.59 9.51
N PRO A 43 -3.41 -8.80 9.99
CA PRO A 43 -4.24 -9.52 10.93
C PRO A 43 -4.37 -8.77 12.26
N ALA A 44 -5.53 -8.83 12.89
CA ALA A 44 -5.85 -8.08 14.11
C ALA A 44 -4.87 -8.32 15.27
N ASN A 45 -4.22 -9.49 15.31
CA ASN A 45 -3.23 -9.85 16.31
C ASN A 45 -1.79 -9.41 16.00
N ALA A 46 -1.57 -8.66 14.89
CA ALA A 46 -0.27 -8.09 14.55
C ALA A 46 -0.31 -6.55 14.62
N ILE A 47 0.71 -5.94 15.22
CA ILE A 47 0.84 -4.49 15.33
C ILE A 47 1.51 -3.85 14.12
N ASN A 48 2.32 -4.65 13.39
CA ASN A 48 3.08 -4.20 12.22
C ASN A 48 3.46 -5.38 11.33
N GLN A 49 4.14 -5.09 10.23
CA GLN A 49 4.59 -6.07 9.24
C GLN A 49 5.52 -7.12 9.85
N LEU A 50 6.37 -6.75 10.81
CA LEU A 50 7.28 -7.72 11.46
C LEU A 50 6.48 -8.74 12.28
N GLU A 51 5.52 -8.30 13.08
CA GLU A 51 4.68 -9.23 13.86
C GLU A 51 3.79 -10.09 12.96
N MET A 52 3.32 -9.54 11.82
CA MET A 52 2.55 -10.33 10.86
C MET A 52 3.36 -11.49 10.26
N TRP A 53 4.65 -11.25 9.96
CA TRP A 53 5.41 -12.17 9.12
C TRP A 53 6.51 -12.96 9.81
N GLN A 54 6.92 -12.64 11.06
CA GLN A 54 7.89 -13.45 11.80
C GLN A 54 7.36 -14.87 12.06
N ALA A 55 8.25 -15.87 12.07
CA ALA A 55 7.88 -17.27 12.23
C ALA A 55 7.11 -17.56 13.53
N GLU A 56 7.47 -16.85 14.60
CA GLU A 56 6.92 -17.02 15.94
C GLU A 56 5.50 -16.43 16.07
N THR A 57 5.12 -15.51 15.19
CA THR A 57 3.87 -14.73 15.30
C THR A 57 2.95 -14.86 14.09
N PHE A 58 3.42 -15.51 13.01
CA PHE A 58 2.62 -15.77 11.81
C PHE A 58 1.43 -16.68 12.14
N ASP A 59 0.21 -16.12 12.05
CA ASP A 59 -1.03 -16.82 12.40
C ASP A 59 -1.92 -17.09 11.18
N ALA A 60 -1.64 -18.24 10.52
CA ALA A 60 -2.39 -18.66 9.34
C ALA A 60 -3.90 -18.87 9.62
N ARG A 61 -4.28 -19.23 10.86
CA ARG A 61 -5.71 -19.43 11.20
C ARG A 61 -6.43 -18.10 11.30
N ARG A 62 -5.80 -17.10 11.92
CA ARG A 62 -6.35 -15.74 12.01
C ARG A 62 -6.49 -15.15 10.62
N ILE A 63 -5.46 -15.26 9.79
CA ILE A 63 -5.47 -14.79 8.41
C ILE A 63 -6.60 -15.47 7.61
N ASP A 64 -6.76 -16.78 7.70
CA ASP A 64 -7.81 -17.52 6.99
C ASP A 64 -9.22 -17.05 7.40
N MET A 65 -9.43 -16.83 8.69
CA MET A 65 -10.71 -16.37 9.22
C MET A 65 -11.04 -14.94 8.74
N GLU A 66 -10.09 -14.01 8.86
CA GLU A 66 -10.30 -12.61 8.51
C GLU A 66 -10.44 -12.41 6.98
N LEU A 67 -9.67 -13.16 6.16
CA LEU A 67 -9.84 -13.14 4.71
C LEU A 67 -11.18 -13.77 4.28
N GLY A 68 -11.70 -14.71 5.06
CA GLY A 68 -13.07 -15.20 4.88
C GLY A 68 -14.11 -14.10 5.09
N TRP A 69 -13.92 -13.21 6.08
CA TRP A 69 -14.78 -12.04 6.26
C TRP A 69 -14.66 -11.05 5.10
N ALA A 70 -13.45 -10.79 4.63
CA ALA A 70 -13.22 -9.94 3.45
C ALA A 70 -13.92 -10.49 2.19
N ALA A 71 -13.80 -11.80 1.95
CA ALA A 71 -14.49 -12.46 0.82
C ALA A 71 -16.02 -12.37 0.94
N ASN A 72 -16.57 -12.44 2.16
CA ASN A 72 -18.00 -12.26 2.39
C ASN A 72 -18.49 -10.83 2.08
N LEU A 73 -17.62 -9.83 2.14
CA LEU A 73 -17.90 -8.48 1.65
C LEU A 73 -17.88 -8.38 0.12
N GLY A 74 -17.38 -9.44 -0.56
CA GLY A 74 -17.14 -9.47 -2.00
C GLY A 74 -15.82 -8.83 -2.41
N PHE A 75 -14.87 -8.69 -1.49
CA PHE A 75 -13.51 -8.26 -1.81
C PHE A 75 -12.80 -9.34 -2.62
N ASN A 76 -12.13 -8.93 -3.69
CA ASN A 76 -11.41 -9.81 -4.63
C ASN A 76 -9.90 -9.52 -4.66
N THR A 77 -9.46 -8.53 -3.90
CA THR A 77 -8.04 -8.18 -3.75
C THR A 77 -7.75 -7.65 -2.35
N ILE A 78 -6.49 -7.74 -1.93
CA ILE A 78 -5.97 -7.10 -0.72
C ILE A 78 -4.58 -6.54 -0.97
N ARG A 79 -4.20 -5.53 -0.20
CA ARG A 79 -2.87 -4.92 -0.21
C ARG A 79 -2.19 -5.22 1.11
N VAL A 80 -1.00 -5.82 1.07
CA VAL A 80 -0.23 -6.24 2.25
C VAL A 80 1.22 -5.81 2.14
N PHE A 81 1.82 -5.48 3.29
CA PHE A 81 3.14 -4.90 3.38
C PHE A 81 4.16 -5.96 3.79
N LEU A 82 5.26 -6.03 3.04
CA LEU A 82 6.41 -6.87 3.34
C LEU A 82 7.49 -6.08 4.08
N HIS A 83 8.55 -6.74 4.57
CA HIS A 83 9.63 -6.06 5.26
C HIS A 83 10.98 -6.75 5.01
N HIS A 84 12.03 -5.98 4.65
CA HIS A 84 13.34 -6.52 4.30
C HIS A 84 14.04 -7.27 5.44
N LEU A 85 13.86 -6.84 6.69
CA LEU A 85 14.45 -7.53 7.85
C LEU A 85 14.00 -8.99 7.98
N LEU A 86 12.80 -9.32 7.51
CA LEU A 86 12.30 -10.71 7.49
C LEU A 86 13.05 -11.55 6.48
N TRP A 87 13.44 -10.96 5.35
CA TRP A 87 14.30 -11.58 4.36
C TRP A 87 15.71 -11.78 4.92
N GLU A 88 16.28 -10.79 5.56
CA GLU A 88 17.60 -10.89 6.18
C GLU A 88 17.66 -11.97 7.27
N GLN A 89 16.59 -12.09 8.06
CA GLN A 89 16.48 -13.06 9.14
C GLN A 89 16.39 -14.51 8.63
N ASP A 90 15.48 -14.76 7.68
CA ASP A 90 15.14 -16.10 7.19
C ASP A 90 14.51 -16.01 5.80
N PRO A 91 15.31 -15.89 4.72
CA PRO A 91 14.79 -15.71 3.36
C PRO A 91 13.82 -16.81 2.94
N GLN A 92 14.18 -18.07 3.18
CA GLN A 92 13.36 -19.20 2.74
C GLN A 92 12.08 -19.32 3.57
N GLY A 93 12.16 -19.14 4.88
CA GLY A 93 10.97 -19.18 5.73
C GLY A 93 10.04 -18.01 5.44
N PHE A 94 10.57 -16.83 5.12
CA PHE A 94 9.75 -15.67 4.72
C PHE A 94 9.01 -15.95 3.40
N VAL A 95 9.70 -16.49 2.39
CA VAL A 95 9.06 -16.91 1.12
C VAL A 95 7.96 -17.95 1.39
N ASN A 96 8.21 -18.93 2.24
CA ASN A 96 7.21 -19.95 2.56
C ASN A 96 5.97 -19.36 3.26
N ARG A 97 6.15 -18.38 4.14
CA ARG A 97 5.02 -17.68 4.79
C ARG A 97 4.23 -16.82 3.82
N ILE A 98 4.89 -16.14 2.88
CA ILE A 98 4.21 -15.42 1.79
C ILE A 98 3.43 -16.41 0.91
N ASP A 99 4.01 -17.53 0.55
CA ASP A 99 3.35 -18.58 -0.26
C ASP A 99 2.09 -19.11 0.44
N GLN A 100 2.20 -19.44 1.74
CA GLN A 100 1.06 -19.87 2.55
C GLN A 100 -0.03 -18.80 2.65
N PHE A 101 0.34 -17.53 2.80
CA PHE A 101 -0.59 -16.42 2.80
C PHE A 101 -1.33 -16.30 1.45
N LEU A 102 -0.60 -16.38 0.35
CA LEU A 102 -1.18 -16.34 -1.00
C LEU A 102 -2.11 -17.53 -1.25
N GLU A 103 -1.80 -18.70 -0.71
CA GLU A 103 -2.68 -19.88 -0.78
C GLU A 103 -4.00 -19.62 -0.02
N ILE A 104 -3.91 -19.10 1.19
CA ILE A 104 -5.08 -18.73 2.00
C ILE A 104 -5.92 -17.68 1.27
N ALA A 105 -5.33 -16.60 0.77
CA ALA A 105 -6.04 -15.57 0.03
C ALA A 105 -6.73 -16.13 -1.21
N ASN A 106 -6.03 -16.95 -1.99
CA ASN A 106 -6.56 -17.58 -3.20
C ASN A 106 -7.72 -18.54 -2.91
N LYS A 107 -7.70 -19.28 -1.79
CA LYS A 107 -8.80 -20.11 -1.31
C LYS A 107 -10.10 -19.30 -1.18
N HIS A 108 -9.99 -18.03 -0.79
CA HIS A 108 -11.10 -17.08 -0.66
C HIS A 108 -11.39 -16.29 -1.95
N GLY A 109 -10.72 -16.61 -3.07
CA GLY A 109 -10.87 -15.88 -4.34
C GLY A 109 -10.24 -14.49 -4.32
N ILE A 110 -9.32 -14.23 -3.40
CA ILE A 110 -8.62 -12.95 -3.21
C ILE A 110 -7.20 -13.05 -3.77
N ARG A 111 -6.77 -12.05 -4.54
CA ARG A 111 -5.40 -11.90 -5.01
C ARG A 111 -4.72 -10.71 -4.35
N SER A 112 -3.41 -10.76 -4.22
CA SER A 112 -2.68 -9.84 -3.37
C SER A 112 -1.88 -8.81 -4.16
N MET A 113 -1.98 -7.53 -3.74
CA MET A 113 -0.99 -6.50 -4.03
C MET A 113 0.06 -6.56 -2.92
N LEU A 114 1.32 -6.78 -3.27
CA LEU A 114 2.43 -6.86 -2.32
C LEU A 114 3.23 -5.56 -2.34
N VAL A 115 3.34 -4.91 -1.17
CA VAL A 115 4.11 -3.68 -0.97
C VAL A 115 5.51 -4.05 -0.51
N LEU A 116 6.54 -3.59 -1.24
CA LEU A 116 7.93 -3.92 -0.94
C LEU A 116 8.55 -2.96 0.09
N PHE A 117 8.35 -1.67 -0.08
CA PHE A 117 8.88 -0.62 0.79
C PHE A 117 7.77 0.30 1.31
N ASP A 118 8.00 0.88 2.47
CA ASP A 118 7.02 1.71 3.15
C ASP A 118 7.72 2.81 3.96
N ALA A 119 7.36 4.06 3.73
CA ALA A 119 7.97 5.19 4.42
C ALA A 119 7.16 5.68 5.63
N VAL A 120 6.13 4.94 6.07
CA VAL A 120 5.18 5.43 7.09
C VAL A 120 5.50 4.87 8.47
N TRP A 121 5.37 5.72 9.46
CA TRP A 121 5.46 5.65 10.90
C TRP A 121 6.87 5.45 11.45
N ASP A 122 7.13 4.46 12.33
CA ASP A 122 8.38 4.36 13.07
C ASP A 122 9.58 4.08 12.14
N PRO A 123 10.57 5.00 12.09
CA PRO A 123 11.73 4.85 11.22
C PRO A 123 12.79 3.86 11.72
N PHE A 124 12.61 3.25 12.91
CA PHE A 124 13.60 2.38 13.54
C PHE A 124 13.08 0.96 13.77
N PRO A 125 12.76 0.20 12.70
CA PRO A 125 12.26 -1.17 12.82
C PRO A 125 13.27 -2.09 13.49
N LYS A 126 12.77 -3.04 14.31
CA LYS A 126 13.59 -4.05 14.97
C LYS A 126 12.88 -5.40 14.94
N LEU A 127 13.61 -6.45 14.58
CA LEU A 127 13.16 -7.84 14.70
C LEU A 127 12.90 -8.24 16.16
N GLY A 128 12.16 -9.33 16.33
CA GLY A 128 11.82 -9.90 17.64
C GLY A 128 10.44 -9.46 18.13
N VAL A 129 10.26 -9.52 19.44
CA VAL A 129 8.99 -9.15 20.08
C VAL A 129 8.67 -7.68 19.82
N GLN A 130 7.53 -7.44 19.21
CA GLN A 130 7.08 -6.08 18.93
C GLN A 130 6.46 -5.42 20.16
N PRO A 131 6.52 -4.08 20.28
CA PRO A 131 5.93 -3.38 21.42
C PRO A 131 4.42 -3.57 21.45
N ALA A 132 3.85 -3.50 22.66
CA ALA A 132 2.40 -3.42 22.80
C ALA A 132 1.88 -2.09 22.20
N PRO A 133 0.67 -2.07 21.62
CA PRO A 133 0.10 -0.85 21.08
C PRO A 133 -0.09 0.19 22.21
N ARG A 134 0.14 1.46 21.90
CA ARG A 134 -0.26 2.55 22.77
C ARG A 134 -1.79 2.63 22.75
N LYS A 135 -2.40 2.55 23.92
CA LYS A 135 -3.86 2.48 24.05
C LYS A 135 -4.55 3.65 23.34
N ASN A 136 -5.48 3.35 22.47
CA ASN A 136 -6.27 4.29 21.67
C ASN A 136 -5.43 5.23 20.78
N VAL A 137 -4.24 4.80 20.36
CA VAL A 137 -3.38 5.56 19.44
C VAL A 137 -3.30 4.82 18.10
N HIS A 138 -3.70 5.50 17.05
CA HIS A 138 -3.70 5.01 15.68
C HIS A 138 -2.30 4.57 15.25
N ASN A 139 -2.18 3.34 14.79
CA ASN A 139 -0.97 2.79 14.15
C ASN A 139 0.34 2.98 14.93
N SER A 140 0.25 2.94 16.27
CA SER A 140 1.33 3.35 17.17
C SER A 140 2.56 2.44 17.17
N GLY A 141 2.50 1.31 16.50
CA GLY A 141 3.63 0.37 16.38
C GLY A 141 3.97 -0.03 14.95
N TRP A 142 3.37 0.62 13.95
CA TRP A 142 3.73 0.40 12.54
C TRP A 142 5.14 0.89 12.25
N VAL A 143 5.90 0.17 11.42
CA VAL A 143 7.32 0.45 11.15
C VAL A 143 7.59 0.66 9.68
N GLN A 144 8.59 1.49 9.38
CA GLN A 144 9.05 1.74 8.01
C GLN A 144 9.86 0.57 7.45
N CYS A 145 9.84 0.43 6.14
CA CYS A 145 10.66 -0.50 5.38
C CYS A 145 11.23 0.18 4.11
N PRO A 146 12.56 0.38 3.99
CA PRO A 146 13.54 0.17 5.04
C PRO A 146 13.44 1.23 6.14
N GLY A 147 14.04 0.95 7.30
CA GLY A 147 14.21 1.95 8.33
C GLY A 147 15.19 3.04 7.94
N PHE A 148 15.25 4.10 8.73
CA PHE A 148 16.07 5.28 8.44
C PHE A 148 17.55 4.98 8.25
N ASP A 149 18.14 4.17 9.12
CA ASP A 149 19.56 3.84 9.05
C ASP A 149 19.95 3.20 7.72
N VAL A 150 19.10 2.30 7.22
CA VAL A 150 19.31 1.61 5.93
C VAL A 150 18.99 2.54 4.75
N LEU A 151 17.92 3.33 4.84
CA LEU A 151 17.56 4.28 3.79
C LEU A 151 18.63 5.33 3.58
N ASN A 152 19.31 5.75 4.65
CA ASN A 152 20.35 6.78 4.63
C ASN A 152 21.75 6.24 4.29
N ASP A 153 21.90 4.93 4.17
CA ASP A 153 23.19 4.27 3.90
C ASP A 153 23.15 3.44 2.60
N PRO A 154 23.51 4.04 1.45
CA PRO A 154 23.53 3.33 0.17
C PRO A 154 24.42 2.08 0.14
N GLU A 155 25.38 1.91 1.06
CA GLU A 155 26.20 0.69 1.13
C GLU A 155 25.37 -0.54 1.57
N GLN A 156 24.24 -0.32 2.25
CA GLN A 156 23.31 -1.39 2.65
C GLN A 156 22.32 -1.78 1.54
N TYR A 157 22.31 -1.08 0.42
CA TYR A 157 21.34 -1.34 -0.67
C TYR A 157 21.55 -2.70 -1.35
N ASP A 158 22.69 -3.36 -1.18
CA ASP A 158 22.90 -4.73 -1.65
C ASP A 158 21.99 -5.73 -0.91
N ASN A 159 21.71 -5.51 0.38
CA ASN A 159 20.76 -6.31 1.14
C ASN A 159 19.32 -6.07 0.64
N LEU A 160 18.97 -4.82 0.36
CA LEU A 160 17.67 -4.47 -0.23
C LEU A 160 17.52 -5.04 -1.65
N HIS A 161 18.59 -5.04 -2.44
CA HIS A 161 18.61 -5.69 -3.75
C HIS A 161 18.31 -7.19 -3.63
N ALA A 162 18.99 -7.88 -2.71
CA ALA A 162 18.77 -9.32 -2.46
C ALA A 162 17.32 -9.61 -2.04
N TYR A 163 16.75 -8.78 -1.15
CA TYR A 163 15.35 -8.86 -0.73
C TYR A 163 14.38 -8.71 -1.90
N VAL A 164 14.48 -7.59 -2.64
CA VAL A 164 13.57 -7.29 -3.74
C VAL A 164 13.67 -8.36 -4.84
N THR A 165 14.90 -8.68 -5.26
CA THR A 165 15.11 -9.63 -6.35
C THR A 165 14.75 -11.06 -5.94
N GLY A 166 15.00 -11.45 -4.71
CA GLY A 166 14.63 -12.76 -4.18
C GLY A 166 13.11 -12.95 -4.16
N ILE A 167 12.36 -12.01 -3.57
CA ILE A 167 10.90 -12.08 -3.49
C ILE A 167 10.27 -11.99 -4.89
N VAL A 168 10.61 -10.97 -5.66
CA VAL A 168 9.98 -10.76 -6.96
C VAL A 168 10.30 -11.90 -7.94
N SER A 169 11.55 -12.40 -7.97
CA SER A 169 11.91 -13.54 -8.84
C SER A 169 11.14 -14.80 -8.48
N HIS A 170 10.93 -15.04 -7.18
CA HIS A 170 10.19 -16.23 -6.72
C HIS A 170 8.74 -16.19 -7.20
N PHE A 171 8.07 -15.05 -7.08
CA PHE A 171 6.64 -14.90 -7.38
C PHE A 171 6.35 -14.26 -8.76
N LYS A 172 7.34 -14.01 -9.61
CA LYS A 172 7.17 -13.28 -10.89
C LYS A 172 6.15 -13.86 -11.85
N ASN A 173 5.87 -15.17 -11.75
CA ASN A 173 4.89 -15.87 -12.59
C ASN A 173 3.66 -16.35 -11.79
N ASP A 174 3.56 -15.98 -10.52
CA ASP A 174 2.47 -16.40 -9.64
C ASP A 174 1.25 -15.49 -9.83
N LYS A 175 0.16 -16.06 -10.33
CA LYS A 175 -1.08 -15.31 -10.59
C LYS A 175 -1.84 -14.91 -9.32
N ARG A 176 -1.46 -15.44 -8.15
CA ARG A 176 -2.02 -15.04 -6.84
C ARG A 176 -1.50 -13.65 -6.43
N VAL A 177 -0.30 -13.28 -6.91
CA VAL A 177 0.20 -11.90 -6.84
C VAL A 177 -0.42 -11.12 -7.99
N LEU A 178 -1.19 -10.09 -7.65
CA LEU A 178 -1.92 -9.27 -8.61
C LEU A 178 -1.12 -8.07 -9.10
N ILE A 179 -0.44 -7.40 -8.18
CA ILE A 179 0.30 -6.15 -8.41
C ILE A 179 1.53 -6.12 -7.50
N TRP A 180 2.62 -5.57 -7.98
CA TRP A 180 3.76 -5.16 -7.16
C TRP A 180 3.68 -3.66 -6.88
N ASP A 181 3.53 -3.30 -5.60
CA ASP A 181 3.64 -1.91 -5.14
C ASP A 181 5.05 -1.71 -4.59
N LEU A 182 5.85 -0.94 -5.29
CA LEU A 182 7.27 -0.87 -5.00
C LEU A 182 7.58 -0.01 -3.78
N PHE A 183 6.79 1.04 -3.55
CA PHE A 183 7.01 1.92 -2.42
C PHE A 183 5.72 2.66 -2.01
N ASN A 184 5.35 2.49 -0.76
CA ASN A 184 4.25 3.23 -0.13
C ASN A 184 4.74 4.57 0.41
N GLU A 185 4.11 5.65 -0.03
CA GLU A 185 4.28 7.02 0.48
C GLU A 185 5.75 7.45 0.70
N PRO A 186 6.62 7.35 -0.30
CA PRO A 186 8.05 7.52 -0.14
C PRO A 186 8.49 8.90 0.38
N ASP A 187 7.63 9.91 0.28
CA ASP A 187 7.85 11.27 0.76
C ASP A 187 7.09 11.64 2.03
N ASN A 188 6.42 10.67 2.69
CA ASN A 188 5.72 10.94 3.92
C ASN A 188 6.71 11.19 5.07
N MET A 189 6.68 12.41 5.61
CA MET A 189 7.62 12.86 6.64
C MET A 189 7.24 12.43 8.06
N ASN A 190 6.04 11.90 8.28
CA ASN A 190 5.53 11.47 9.60
C ASN A 190 5.65 12.53 10.72
N ILE A 191 5.62 13.80 10.40
CA ILE A 191 5.89 14.93 11.33
C ILE A 191 4.96 14.92 12.54
N ALA A 192 3.73 14.46 12.37
CA ALA A 192 2.75 14.41 13.47
C ALA A 192 3.15 13.41 14.56
N SER A 193 3.93 12.38 14.21
CA SER A 193 4.21 11.22 15.05
C SER A 193 5.68 11.13 15.46
N TYR A 194 6.59 11.44 14.54
CA TYR A 194 8.04 11.34 14.69
C TYR A 194 8.67 12.68 14.31
N LYS A 195 8.97 13.49 15.33
CA LYS A 195 9.34 14.91 15.22
C LYS A 195 10.83 15.18 15.04
N ASP A 196 11.57 14.33 14.37
CA ASP A 196 12.97 14.62 14.11
C ASP A 196 13.12 15.36 12.79
N ASP A 197 13.33 16.67 12.85
CA ASP A 197 13.37 17.56 11.69
C ASP A 197 14.50 17.21 10.71
N ASP A 198 15.65 16.73 11.21
CA ASP A 198 16.80 16.34 10.37
C ASP A 198 16.50 15.08 9.54
N TYR A 199 15.69 14.17 10.06
CA TYR A 199 15.27 12.96 9.38
C TYR A 199 14.32 13.24 8.21
N ALA A 200 13.39 14.16 8.38
CA ALA A 200 12.36 14.45 7.39
C ALA A 200 12.92 15.15 6.14
N PHE A 201 13.98 15.96 6.30
CA PHE A 201 14.44 16.89 5.26
C PHE A 201 14.95 16.23 3.98
N HIS A 202 15.56 15.05 4.07
CA HIS A 202 16.16 14.36 2.91
C HIS A 202 15.41 13.09 2.52
N LYS A 203 14.33 12.75 3.21
CA LYS A 203 13.63 11.48 3.02
C LYS A 203 13.12 11.28 1.59
N ALA A 204 12.50 12.29 1.00
CA ALA A 204 12.00 12.20 -0.37
C ALA A 204 13.13 11.95 -1.39
N GLU A 205 14.30 12.59 -1.21
CA GLU A 205 15.47 12.38 -2.08
C GLU A 205 16.06 10.98 -1.92
N LEU A 206 16.22 10.51 -0.69
CA LEU A 206 16.70 9.17 -0.38
C LEU A 206 15.75 8.09 -0.89
N SER A 207 14.46 8.27 -0.65
CA SER A 207 13.42 7.36 -1.14
C SER A 207 13.38 7.32 -2.66
N MET A 208 13.53 8.46 -3.34
CA MET A 208 13.62 8.51 -4.80
C MET A 208 14.86 7.77 -5.31
N ALA A 209 16.02 7.91 -4.65
CA ALA A 209 17.23 7.20 -5.02
C ALA A 209 17.08 5.67 -4.90
N LEU A 210 16.48 5.20 -3.80
CA LEU A 210 16.15 3.77 -3.63
C LEU A 210 15.10 3.31 -4.63
N LEU A 211 14.06 4.09 -4.86
CA LEU A 211 12.97 3.74 -5.78
C LEU A 211 13.49 3.55 -7.22
N LYS A 212 14.38 4.41 -7.71
CA LYS A 212 15.04 4.25 -9.02
C LYS A 212 15.75 2.90 -9.13
N LYS A 213 16.51 2.52 -8.12
CA LYS A 213 17.17 1.21 -8.07
C LYS A 213 16.15 0.07 -8.06
N THR A 214 15.12 0.19 -7.23
CA THR A 214 14.06 -0.83 -7.08
C THR A 214 13.33 -1.08 -8.40
N ILE A 215 12.96 -0.03 -9.12
CA ILE A 215 12.35 -0.15 -10.45
C ILE A 215 13.26 -0.94 -11.40
N ASN A 216 14.55 -0.59 -11.46
CA ASN A 216 15.51 -1.30 -12.31
C ASN A 216 15.62 -2.78 -11.93
N TRP A 217 15.73 -3.09 -10.64
CA TRP A 217 15.81 -4.47 -10.18
C TRP A 217 14.59 -5.27 -10.60
N VAL A 218 13.39 -4.71 -10.42
CA VAL A 218 12.13 -5.39 -10.77
C VAL A 218 11.95 -5.49 -12.28
N ARG A 219 12.32 -4.46 -13.06
CA ARG A 219 12.24 -4.48 -14.54
C ARG A 219 13.16 -5.54 -15.15
N VAL A 220 14.36 -5.74 -14.61
CA VAL A 220 15.28 -6.81 -15.06
C VAL A 220 14.65 -8.19 -14.84
N ILE A 221 13.93 -8.40 -13.75
CA ILE A 221 13.22 -9.67 -13.46
C ILE A 221 12.03 -9.88 -14.40
N ASN A 222 11.41 -8.80 -14.87
CA ASN A 222 10.26 -8.78 -15.77
C ASN A 222 9.10 -9.66 -15.31
N PRO A 223 8.45 -9.35 -14.16
CA PRO A 223 7.31 -10.11 -13.68
C PRO A 223 6.09 -9.97 -14.60
N ILE A 224 5.20 -10.97 -14.57
CA ILE A 224 3.94 -10.92 -15.34
C ILE A 224 2.94 -9.91 -14.76
N GLN A 225 3.13 -9.49 -13.53
CA GLN A 225 2.29 -8.53 -12.83
C GLN A 225 2.71 -7.09 -13.16
N PRO A 226 1.78 -6.12 -13.16
CA PRO A 226 2.13 -4.72 -13.27
C PRO A 226 2.83 -4.24 -11.99
N ILE A 227 3.63 -3.19 -12.14
CA ILE A 227 4.21 -2.46 -11.01
C ILE A 227 3.53 -1.12 -10.84
N THR A 228 3.46 -0.67 -9.59
CA THR A 228 2.96 0.64 -9.19
C THR A 228 3.78 1.21 -8.03
N MET A 229 3.57 2.46 -7.73
CA MET A 229 4.12 3.18 -6.60
C MET A 229 3.03 4.11 -6.07
N ALA A 230 2.92 4.24 -4.76
CA ALA A 230 1.83 4.95 -4.12
C ALA A 230 2.30 6.29 -3.52
N PRO A 231 2.08 7.44 -4.18
CA PRO A 231 2.43 8.76 -3.66
C PRO A 231 1.54 9.16 -2.49
N TRP A 232 2.08 10.00 -1.61
CA TRP A 232 1.37 10.54 -0.45
C TRP A 232 0.68 11.88 -0.72
N LYS A 233 1.36 12.80 -1.44
CA LYS A 233 0.85 14.15 -1.66
C LYS A 233 -0.22 14.20 -2.77
N GLU A 234 -1.08 15.21 -2.71
CA GLU A 234 -2.38 15.20 -3.38
C GLU A 234 -2.57 16.27 -4.46
N ASP A 235 -1.64 17.21 -4.64
CA ASP A 235 -1.75 18.19 -5.72
C ASP A 235 -1.18 17.67 -7.03
N TRP A 236 -2.00 16.90 -7.74
CA TRP A 236 -1.66 16.36 -9.05
C TRP A 236 -2.46 17.05 -10.17
N SER A 237 -2.92 18.29 -9.95
CA SER A 237 -3.81 19.01 -10.86
C SER A 237 -3.17 19.34 -12.21
N SER A 238 -1.86 19.49 -12.25
CA SER A 238 -1.09 19.79 -13.47
C SER A 238 0.31 19.20 -13.40
N ASP A 239 1.02 19.17 -14.52
CA ASP A 239 2.44 18.76 -14.54
C ASP A 239 3.35 19.71 -13.76
N HIS A 240 2.93 20.96 -13.58
CA HIS A 240 3.67 21.95 -12.80
C HIS A 240 3.51 21.81 -11.29
N SER A 241 2.43 21.17 -10.84
CA SER A 241 2.19 20.91 -9.41
C SER A 241 2.85 19.61 -8.92
N LEU A 242 3.24 18.72 -9.84
CA LEU A 242 3.93 17.49 -9.49
C LEU A 242 5.32 17.77 -8.89
N THR A 243 5.64 17.10 -7.80
CA THR A 243 7.02 17.00 -7.34
C THR A 243 7.84 16.15 -8.33
N ALA A 244 9.17 16.23 -8.25
CA ALA A 244 10.02 15.35 -9.06
C ALA A 244 9.75 13.87 -8.78
N LEU A 245 9.43 13.53 -7.52
CA LEU A 245 9.10 12.17 -7.10
C LEU A 245 7.72 11.73 -7.64
N ASP A 246 6.67 12.56 -7.53
CA ASP A 246 5.35 12.24 -8.09
C ASP A 246 5.44 11.99 -9.60
N ASN A 247 6.11 12.90 -10.31
CA ASN A 247 6.29 12.76 -11.75
C ASN A 247 7.03 11.45 -12.09
N TYR A 248 8.07 11.13 -11.33
CA TYR A 248 8.82 9.89 -11.51
C TYR A 248 7.94 8.65 -11.27
N MET A 249 7.17 8.62 -10.18
CA MET A 249 6.28 7.51 -9.85
C MET A 249 5.21 7.31 -10.93
N PHE A 250 4.51 8.37 -11.35
CA PHE A 250 3.47 8.25 -12.36
C PHE A 250 4.00 7.89 -13.74
N THR A 251 5.18 8.39 -14.12
CA THR A 251 5.76 8.09 -15.44
C THR A 251 6.37 6.70 -15.54
N HIS A 252 6.76 6.07 -14.43
CA HIS A 252 7.39 4.75 -14.41
C HIS A 252 6.45 3.62 -13.98
N SER A 253 5.26 3.91 -13.46
CA SER A 253 4.25 2.92 -13.11
C SER A 253 3.56 2.33 -14.34
N ASP A 254 3.26 1.03 -14.32
CA ASP A 254 2.43 0.38 -15.33
C ASP A 254 0.95 0.74 -15.14
N ILE A 255 0.52 0.84 -13.90
CA ILE A 255 -0.79 1.29 -13.45
C ILE A 255 -0.60 2.37 -12.38
N ILE A 256 -1.52 3.31 -12.25
CA ILE A 256 -1.39 4.44 -11.33
C ILE A 256 -2.02 4.08 -9.98
N SER A 257 -1.24 4.16 -8.90
CA SER A 257 -1.78 4.17 -7.53
C SER A 257 -1.83 5.58 -6.98
N PHE A 258 -2.82 5.84 -6.13
CA PHE A 258 -2.95 7.10 -5.39
C PHE A 258 -3.70 6.87 -4.07
N HIS A 259 -3.52 7.78 -3.13
CA HIS A 259 -4.25 7.83 -1.86
C HIS A 259 -5.19 9.03 -1.85
N CYS A 260 -6.38 8.86 -1.29
CA CYS A 260 -7.31 9.96 -1.13
C CYS A 260 -8.28 9.68 0.03
N TYR A 261 -8.12 10.39 1.12
CA TYR A 261 -8.99 10.29 2.30
C TYR A 261 -10.03 11.42 2.38
N GLU A 262 -10.20 12.15 1.28
CA GLU A 262 -11.12 13.26 1.17
C GLU A 262 -12.53 12.80 0.74
N ASP A 263 -13.45 13.75 0.62
CA ASP A 263 -14.81 13.49 0.18
C ASP A 263 -14.92 13.10 -1.31
N VAL A 264 -16.14 12.83 -1.75
CA VAL A 264 -16.43 12.37 -3.10
C VAL A 264 -16.06 13.38 -4.18
N GLN A 265 -16.21 14.70 -3.92
CA GLN A 265 -15.90 15.75 -4.90
C GLN A 265 -14.40 15.82 -5.13
N MET A 266 -13.63 15.93 -4.06
CA MET A 266 -12.16 15.96 -4.13
C MET A 266 -11.60 14.68 -4.75
N THR A 267 -12.15 13.54 -4.38
CA THR A 267 -11.75 12.25 -4.96
C THR A 267 -12.01 12.19 -6.46
N GLU A 268 -13.18 12.69 -6.93
CA GLU A 268 -13.46 12.74 -8.37
C GLU A 268 -12.50 13.68 -9.12
N GLU A 269 -12.11 14.79 -8.51
CA GLU A 269 -11.09 15.70 -9.07
C GLU A 269 -9.74 15.01 -9.19
N ARG A 270 -9.28 14.29 -8.17
CA ARG A 270 -8.03 13.49 -8.24
C ARG A 270 -8.07 12.47 -9.38
N ILE A 271 -9.17 11.74 -9.51
CA ILE A 271 -9.34 10.77 -10.62
C ILE A 271 -9.24 11.48 -11.98
N LYS A 272 -9.90 12.63 -12.16
CA LYS A 272 -9.84 13.40 -13.41
C LYS A 272 -8.43 13.91 -13.69
N HIS A 273 -7.71 14.39 -12.68
CA HIS A 273 -6.34 14.85 -12.83
C HIS A 273 -5.40 13.70 -13.27
N LEU A 274 -5.51 12.54 -12.61
CA LEU A 274 -4.66 11.38 -12.91
C LEU A 274 -5.04 10.68 -14.22
N SER A 275 -6.25 10.87 -14.74
CA SER A 275 -6.68 10.28 -16.01
C SER A 275 -5.80 10.69 -17.21
N ARG A 276 -5.09 11.83 -17.14
CA ARG A 276 -4.15 12.28 -18.17
C ARG A 276 -2.98 11.32 -18.43
N PHE A 277 -2.64 10.47 -17.47
CA PHE A 277 -1.60 9.47 -17.64
C PHE A 277 -2.06 8.26 -18.47
N ASN A 278 -3.35 8.18 -18.80
CA ASN A 278 -3.94 7.15 -19.66
C ASN A 278 -3.63 5.72 -19.19
N ARG A 279 -3.74 5.46 -17.87
CA ARG A 279 -3.46 4.19 -17.20
C ARG A 279 -4.59 3.76 -16.30
N PRO A 280 -4.80 2.46 -16.08
CA PRO A 280 -5.67 1.99 -15.00
C PRO A 280 -5.26 2.62 -13.66
N MET A 281 -6.24 2.97 -12.85
CA MET A 281 -6.02 3.63 -11.56
C MET A 281 -6.44 2.75 -10.40
N MET A 282 -5.69 2.81 -9.30
CA MET A 282 -5.96 2.16 -8.02
C MET A 282 -5.93 3.22 -6.93
N CYS A 283 -7.05 3.48 -6.27
CA CYS A 283 -7.03 4.19 -5.00
C CYS A 283 -6.61 3.20 -3.92
N THR A 284 -5.30 3.17 -3.63
CA THR A 284 -4.70 2.18 -2.76
C THR A 284 -4.89 2.48 -1.28
N GLU A 285 -5.35 3.69 -0.96
CA GLU A 285 -5.83 4.04 0.38
C GLU A 285 -6.96 5.06 0.30
N TYR A 286 -8.06 4.75 0.96
CA TYR A 286 -9.19 5.64 1.20
C TYR A 286 -9.92 5.19 2.47
N MET A 287 -11.00 5.83 2.80
CA MET A 287 -11.88 5.55 3.92
C MET A 287 -11.40 6.18 5.22
N ALA A 288 -11.91 7.36 5.48
CA ALA A 288 -11.80 8.09 6.73
C ALA A 288 -13.17 8.73 7.03
N ARG A 289 -13.99 8.06 7.83
CA ARG A 289 -15.39 8.44 8.05
C ARG A 289 -15.58 9.89 8.49
N PRO A 290 -14.75 10.46 9.39
CA PRO A 290 -14.89 11.85 9.79
C PRO A 290 -14.71 12.88 8.66
N PHE A 291 -14.02 12.50 7.57
CA PHE A 291 -13.78 13.38 6.43
C PHE A 291 -14.75 13.17 5.27
N GLY A 292 -15.78 12.33 5.46
CA GLY A 292 -16.74 12.01 4.40
C GLY A 292 -16.23 10.99 3.37
N SER A 293 -14.99 10.51 3.53
CA SER A 293 -14.43 9.39 2.78
C SER A 293 -15.03 8.09 3.29
N THR A 294 -16.16 7.67 2.72
CA THR A 294 -16.95 6.51 3.17
C THR A 294 -17.24 5.55 2.03
N PHE A 295 -17.59 4.31 2.35
CA PHE A 295 -17.94 3.30 1.34
C PHE A 295 -19.09 3.76 0.44
N GLN A 296 -20.15 4.30 1.05
CA GLN A 296 -21.36 4.70 0.35
C GLN A 296 -21.11 5.84 -0.64
N HIS A 297 -20.18 6.74 -0.34
CA HIS A 297 -19.86 7.87 -1.19
C HIS A 297 -18.83 7.52 -2.27
N LEU A 298 -17.78 6.77 -1.91
CA LEU A 298 -16.64 6.58 -2.80
C LEU A 298 -16.73 5.34 -3.69
N LEU A 299 -17.27 4.22 -3.23
CA LEU A 299 -17.32 3.01 -4.06
C LEU A 299 -18.16 3.16 -5.32
N PRO A 300 -19.31 3.87 -5.33
CA PRO A 300 -20.03 4.15 -6.58
C PRO A 300 -19.19 4.98 -7.55
N LEU A 301 -18.41 5.94 -7.05
CA LEU A 301 -17.50 6.75 -7.84
C LEU A 301 -16.37 5.90 -8.44
N PHE A 302 -15.69 5.11 -7.63
CA PHE A 302 -14.62 4.22 -8.09
C PHE A 302 -15.14 3.22 -9.13
N LYS A 303 -16.32 2.66 -8.92
CA LYS A 303 -16.95 1.75 -9.89
C LYS A 303 -17.29 2.45 -11.20
N LYS A 304 -17.80 3.69 -11.16
CA LYS A 304 -18.10 4.52 -12.33
C LYS A 304 -16.87 4.74 -13.21
N TYR A 305 -15.72 4.99 -12.59
CA TYR A 305 -14.46 5.27 -13.29
C TYR A 305 -13.57 4.03 -13.48
N ASN A 306 -14.04 2.85 -13.06
CA ASN A 306 -13.25 1.60 -13.03
C ASN A 306 -11.91 1.76 -12.29
N VAL A 307 -11.92 2.49 -11.18
CA VAL A 307 -10.78 2.66 -10.27
C VAL A 307 -10.79 1.52 -9.27
N GLY A 308 -9.68 0.80 -9.11
CA GLY A 308 -9.52 -0.18 -8.04
C GLY A 308 -9.55 0.51 -6.67
N ALA A 309 -10.18 -0.12 -5.67
CA ALA A 309 -10.48 0.51 -4.39
C ALA A 309 -9.97 -0.32 -3.22
N TYR A 310 -9.04 0.22 -2.43
CA TYR A 310 -8.48 -0.43 -1.25
C TYR A 310 -8.67 0.48 -0.03
N ASN A 311 -9.68 0.21 0.79
CA ASN A 311 -9.82 0.96 2.03
C ASN A 311 -8.71 0.62 3.01
N TRP A 312 -8.36 1.58 3.88
CA TRP A 312 -7.45 1.32 5.00
C TRP A 312 -8.19 0.56 6.10
N GLY A 313 -7.59 -0.57 6.55
CA GLY A 313 -8.12 -1.39 7.63
C GLY A 313 -9.26 -2.34 7.24
N LEU A 314 -9.27 -3.51 7.87
CA LEU A 314 -10.32 -4.51 7.79
C LEU A 314 -10.88 -4.84 9.17
N VAL A 315 -9.98 -5.16 10.10
CA VAL A 315 -10.33 -5.60 11.46
C VAL A 315 -9.61 -4.73 12.49
N ALA A 316 -10.36 -4.11 13.37
CA ALA A 316 -9.82 -3.37 14.49
C ALA A 316 -9.05 -4.31 15.44
N GLY A 317 -7.72 -4.15 15.47
CA GLY A 317 -6.81 -4.97 16.24
C GLY A 317 -5.70 -4.15 16.88
N LYS A 318 -4.50 -4.74 16.97
CA LYS A 318 -3.34 -4.09 17.58
C LYS A 318 -2.91 -2.79 16.89
N THR A 319 -3.19 -2.64 15.59
CA THR A 319 -2.92 -1.39 14.86
C THR A 319 -3.79 -0.23 15.30
N GLN A 320 -4.98 -0.52 15.86
CA GLN A 320 -5.95 0.49 16.32
C GLN A 320 -6.28 1.54 15.24
N THR A 321 -6.38 1.13 13.99
CA THR A 321 -6.69 2.01 12.85
C THR A 321 -8.12 2.55 12.86
N HIS A 322 -8.98 2.02 13.74
CA HIS A 322 -10.28 2.61 14.07
C HIS A 322 -10.17 3.92 14.87
N CYS A 323 -9.02 4.19 15.52
CA CYS A 323 -8.75 5.45 16.21
C CYS A 323 -8.38 6.54 15.19
N PRO A 324 -8.67 7.83 15.47
CA PRO A 324 -8.33 8.94 14.58
C PRO A 324 -6.82 9.26 14.57
N TRP A 325 -6.36 9.91 13.51
CA TRP A 325 -4.95 10.27 13.36
C TRP A 325 -4.45 11.24 14.43
N ASP A 326 -5.32 12.15 14.91
CA ASP A 326 -4.98 13.10 15.97
C ASP A 326 -4.78 12.44 17.35
N SER A 327 -5.06 11.13 17.47
CA SER A 327 -4.77 10.34 18.68
C SER A 327 -3.27 10.29 19.05
N TRP A 328 -2.39 10.70 18.13
CA TRP A 328 -0.97 10.90 18.45
C TRP A 328 -0.71 12.13 19.34
N SER A 329 -1.59 13.11 19.31
CA SER A 329 -1.49 14.36 20.07
C SER A 329 -2.67 14.58 21.06
N THR A 330 -3.78 13.88 20.85
CA THR A 330 -5.00 13.99 21.65
C THR A 330 -5.25 12.65 22.35
N GLU A 331 -5.41 12.67 23.68
CA GLU A 331 -5.70 11.47 24.47
C GLU A 331 -7.17 11.07 24.36
N TYR A 332 -7.41 9.83 23.99
CA TYR A 332 -8.74 9.21 23.94
C TYR A 332 -8.88 8.20 25.10
N ALA A 333 -9.78 8.48 26.04
CA ALA A 333 -10.02 7.61 27.18
C ALA A 333 -10.72 6.29 26.81
N SER A 334 -11.47 6.28 25.71
CA SER A 334 -12.25 5.14 25.19
C SER A 334 -12.19 5.08 23.67
N GLU A 335 -12.75 4.00 23.11
CA GLU A 335 -13.00 3.86 21.67
C GLU A 335 -13.72 5.12 21.13
N PRO A 336 -13.30 5.65 19.96
CA PRO A 336 -13.96 6.82 19.38
C PRO A 336 -15.40 6.48 18.98
N PRO A 337 -16.35 7.43 19.15
CA PRO A 337 -17.76 7.19 18.81
C PRO A 337 -17.97 6.99 17.31
N LEU A 338 -17.11 7.55 16.48
CA LEU A 338 -17.05 7.32 15.04
C LEU A 338 -15.68 6.72 14.71
N TRP A 339 -15.67 5.47 14.25
CA TRP A 339 -14.44 4.82 13.82
C TRP A 339 -13.85 5.50 12.59
N PHE A 340 -12.53 5.66 12.62
CA PHE A 340 -11.83 6.31 11.51
C PHE A 340 -11.80 5.40 10.28
N HIS A 341 -11.26 4.19 10.46
CA HIS A 341 -11.18 3.12 9.45
C HIS A 341 -11.86 1.86 9.98
N ASP A 342 -11.42 0.70 9.52
CA ASP A 342 -11.86 -0.65 9.89
C ASP A 342 -13.35 -0.94 9.66
N ILE A 343 -13.64 -2.20 9.44
CA ILE A 343 -14.99 -2.70 9.13
C ILE A 343 -15.51 -3.59 10.25
N PHE A 344 -14.63 -4.44 10.77
CA PHE A 344 -14.98 -5.46 11.76
C PHE A 344 -14.27 -5.21 13.08
N ARG A 345 -14.90 -5.66 14.15
CA ARG A 345 -14.27 -5.89 15.45
C ARG A 345 -13.43 -7.17 15.39
N GLU A 346 -12.59 -7.38 16.39
CA GLU A 346 -11.69 -8.53 16.46
C GLU A 346 -12.43 -9.88 16.48
N ASP A 347 -13.68 -9.92 16.91
CA ASP A 347 -14.55 -11.09 16.91
C ASP A 347 -15.34 -11.29 15.59
N GLY A 348 -15.13 -10.42 14.59
CA GLY A 348 -15.82 -10.44 13.31
C GLY A 348 -17.19 -9.75 13.30
N SER A 349 -17.64 -9.21 14.42
CA SER A 349 -18.85 -8.39 14.42
C SER A 349 -18.59 -7.06 13.67
N PRO A 350 -19.52 -6.61 12.81
CA PRO A 350 -19.32 -5.37 12.09
C PRO A 350 -19.38 -4.16 13.02
N TYR A 351 -18.54 -3.14 12.77
CA TYR A 351 -18.70 -1.83 13.38
C TYR A 351 -20.05 -1.22 12.97
N ASN A 352 -20.35 -1.26 11.68
CA ASN A 352 -21.62 -0.77 11.12
C ASN A 352 -22.18 -1.80 10.15
N ILE A 353 -23.34 -2.39 10.50
CA ILE A 353 -23.98 -3.42 9.68
C ILE A 353 -24.48 -2.88 8.33
N ASP A 354 -24.89 -1.61 8.26
CA ASP A 354 -25.36 -0.99 7.00
C ASP A 354 -24.22 -0.83 6.00
N GLU A 355 -22.99 -0.59 6.45
CA GLU A 355 -21.81 -0.57 5.59
C GLU A 355 -21.51 -1.97 5.03
N VAL A 356 -21.63 -3.01 5.85
CA VAL A 356 -21.43 -4.40 5.40
C VAL A 356 -22.46 -4.79 4.35
N ILE A 357 -23.73 -4.47 4.58
CA ILE A 357 -24.81 -4.71 3.62
C ILE A 357 -24.54 -3.96 2.31
N PHE A 358 -24.15 -2.69 2.40
CA PHE A 358 -23.81 -1.87 1.23
C PHE A 358 -22.64 -2.44 0.44
N LEU A 359 -21.54 -2.82 1.13
CA LEU A 359 -20.38 -3.48 0.51
C LEU A 359 -20.80 -4.73 -0.27
N GLN A 360 -21.56 -5.62 0.36
CA GLN A 360 -22.05 -6.83 -0.29
C GLN A 360 -22.92 -6.55 -1.52
N GLN A 361 -23.71 -5.50 -1.50
CA GLN A 361 -24.56 -5.11 -2.63
C GLN A 361 -23.75 -4.56 -3.79
N ILE A 362 -22.83 -3.62 -3.54
CA ILE A 362 -22.09 -2.94 -4.60
C ILE A 362 -21.06 -3.85 -5.28
N THR A 363 -20.47 -4.79 -4.53
CA THR A 363 -19.47 -5.73 -5.03
C THR A 363 -20.10 -6.85 -5.85
N LYS A 364 -21.30 -7.31 -5.50
CA LYS A 364 -22.04 -8.37 -6.23
C LYS A 364 -22.71 -7.88 -7.52
N ALA A 365 -22.99 -6.59 -7.64
CA ALA A 365 -23.57 -6.03 -8.85
C ALA A 365 -22.54 -6.11 -9.99
N LYS A 366 -22.87 -6.88 -11.06
CA LYS A 366 -22.04 -6.89 -12.28
C LYS A 366 -21.81 -5.47 -12.76
N SER A 367 -20.57 -5.12 -13.09
CA SER A 367 -20.26 -3.86 -13.74
C SER A 367 -21.17 -3.67 -14.96
N PRO A 368 -21.82 -2.50 -15.16
CA PRO A 368 -22.52 -2.25 -16.41
C PRO A 368 -21.50 -2.42 -17.54
N ALA A 369 -21.87 -3.22 -18.55
CA ALA A 369 -21.06 -3.35 -19.74
C ALA A 369 -20.74 -1.94 -20.26
N LEU A 370 -19.46 -1.63 -20.44
CA LEU A 370 -19.03 -0.36 -21.01
C LEU A 370 -19.80 -0.14 -22.30
N GLN A 371 -20.77 0.77 -22.28
CA GLN A 371 -21.40 1.24 -23.51
C GLN A 371 -20.28 1.94 -24.29
N LYS A 372 -19.83 1.28 -25.36
CA LYS A 372 -19.00 1.92 -26.37
C LYS A 372 -19.78 3.15 -26.83
N VAL A 373 -19.32 4.32 -26.42
CA VAL A 373 -19.75 5.57 -27.04
C VAL A 373 -19.19 5.52 -28.45
N ALA A 374 -20.10 5.43 -29.40
CA ALA A 374 -19.81 5.44 -30.84
C ALA A 374 -19.33 6.83 -31.26
#